data_c645f33856680d4a81d2f34222cc2647
#
_entry.id   c645f33856680d4a81d2f34222cc2647
#
_cell.length_a   1.000
_cell.length_b   1.000
_cell.length_c   1.000
_cell.angle_alpha   90.00
_cell.angle_beta   90.00
_cell.angle_gamma   90.00
#
_symmetry.space_group_name_H-M   'P 1'
#
loop_
_entity.id
_entity.type
_entity.pdbx_description
1 polymer ?
#
loop_
_entity_poly.entity_id
_entity_poly.type
_entity_poly.pdbx_seq_one_letter_code
_entity_poly.pdbx_strand_id
1 'polypeptide(L)'
;MNSALQGIKVIDFSQWLPGQYCGMVLADFGADVIKVEGVKGDPNRNFAPQLAPGMSSWNLALNRNKKGITVNIKTEEGQEILKKLLRRADVFLEGFRPGYLQSKGLGYEEVVKINPRLIYCSITGFGQESKYKQQPAHDLNIIGLSGMNFLNDTGNVAISEVQVSAIGSSLNAVAAISMALLAREKTGKGQYIDVSLYNTALSMQIVSLASISGCRITGDTPFGRRAHYYDVYKTKDGKYISVGTIEPKFWRMFCEMIELPELKNRQYDFVHEEEITQMIRDELLTKTRDEWISLAENGAFCVTPVYNPEEALENDMTKESGMLETRREDLGEVTYLKPAVKLSDTPCNIRFRGPYAGEHNRKVLGALGYSDEEIVSFKEKGII
;
A
#
# COMPACT_ATOMS: atom_id res chain seq x y z
N MET A 1 23.34 -13.17 -4.39
CA MET A 1 22.66 -13.26 -3.08
C MET A 1 21.35 -13.99 -3.28
N ASN A 2 21.02 -14.92 -2.41
CA ASN A 2 19.73 -15.59 -2.46
C ASN A 2 18.64 -14.59 -2.02
N SER A 3 17.56 -14.49 -2.79
CA SER A 3 16.41 -13.66 -2.43
C SER A 3 15.28 -14.54 -1.91
N ALA A 4 14.45 -14.03 -1.00
CA ALA A 4 13.40 -14.82 -0.31
C ALA A 4 12.43 -15.51 -1.28
N LEU A 5 12.09 -14.85 -2.40
CA LEU A 5 11.17 -15.37 -3.43
C LEU A 5 11.90 -15.76 -4.73
N GLN A 6 13.21 -16.06 -4.65
CA GLN A 6 13.96 -16.51 -5.82
C GLN A 6 13.34 -17.77 -6.40
N GLY A 7 13.12 -17.77 -7.72
CA GLY A 7 12.51 -18.89 -8.46
C GLY A 7 10.97 -18.83 -8.52
N ILE A 8 10.34 -17.98 -7.73
CA ILE A 8 8.87 -17.76 -7.79
C ILE A 8 8.55 -16.88 -9.00
N LYS A 9 7.63 -17.35 -9.86
CA LYS A 9 7.16 -16.66 -11.07
C LYS A 9 5.78 -16.08 -10.84
N VAL A 10 5.66 -14.77 -11.00
CA VAL A 10 4.41 -14.02 -10.80
C VAL A 10 3.96 -13.41 -12.11
N ILE A 11 2.72 -13.65 -12.50
CA ILE A 11 2.03 -12.93 -13.56
C ILE A 11 1.16 -11.87 -12.91
N ASP A 12 1.57 -10.62 -13.05
CA ASP A 12 0.86 -9.45 -12.52
C ASP A 12 -0.01 -8.84 -13.62
N PHE A 13 -1.27 -9.20 -13.66
CA PHE A 13 -2.28 -8.63 -14.57
C PHE A 13 -3.22 -7.67 -13.83
N SER A 14 -2.74 -7.06 -12.78
CA SER A 14 -3.48 -6.04 -12.04
C SER A 14 -3.40 -4.66 -12.71
N GLN A 15 -4.34 -3.81 -12.37
CA GLN A 15 -4.34 -2.38 -12.70
C GLN A 15 -4.35 -1.57 -11.41
N TRP A 16 -3.97 -0.29 -11.50
CA TRP A 16 -3.96 0.63 -10.38
C TRP A 16 -3.01 0.23 -9.24
N LEU A 17 -3.08 0.97 -8.13
CA LEU A 17 -2.16 0.84 -7.01
C LEU A 17 -2.18 -0.55 -6.32
N PRO A 18 -3.33 -1.15 -5.95
CA PRO A 18 -3.31 -2.28 -5.03
C PRO A 18 -2.51 -3.48 -5.53
N GLY A 19 -2.82 -3.95 -6.75
CA GLY A 19 -2.11 -5.09 -7.31
C GLY A 19 -0.68 -4.75 -7.73
N GLN A 20 -0.46 -3.54 -8.29
CA GLN A 20 0.89 -3.13 -8.70
C GLN A 20 1.85 -3.05 -7.52
N TYR A 21 1.41 -2.52 -6.38
CA TYR A 21 2.22 -2.45 -5.17
C TYR A 21 2.49 -3.85 -4.60
N CYS A 22 1.50 -4.75 -4.60
CA CYS A 22 1.70 -6.15 -4.25
C CYS A 22 2.78 -6.80 -5.13
N GLY A 23 2.63 -6.71 -6.47
CA GLY A 23 3.59 -7.25 -7.42
C GLY A 23 5.00 -6.63 -7.29
N MET A 24 5.09 -5.35 -6.94
CA MET A 24 6.37 -4.66 -6.67
C MET A 24 7.06 -5.25 -5.43
N VAL A 25 6.34 -5.42 -4.33
CA VAL A 25 6.91 -6.00 -3.11
C VAL A 25 7.42 -7.42 -3.38
N LEU A 26 6.64 -8.27 -4.06
CA LEU A 26 7.10 -9.60 -4.46
C LEU A 26 8.36 -9.55 -5.33
N ALA A 27 8.42 -8.61 -6.28
CA ALA A 27 9.58 -8.41 -7.15
C ALA A 27 10.82 -7.94 -6.38
N ASP A 28 10.66 -7.03 -5.43
CA ASP A 28 11.77 -6.52 -4.60
C ASP A 28 12.40 -7.61 -3.73
N PHE A 29 11.62 -8.60 -3.32
CA PHE A 29 12.09 -9.80 -2.61
C PHE A 29 12.47 -10.96 -3.53
N GLY A 30 12.64 -10.70 -4.83
CA GLY A 30 13.32 -11.60 -5.76
C GLY A 30 12.43 -12.45 -6.67
N ALA A 31 11.10 -12.32 -6.60
CA ALA A 31 10.23 -12.99 -7.55
C ALA A 31 10.49 -12.50 -8.99
N ASP A 32 10.32 -13.40 -9.96
CA ASP A 32 10.33 -13.07 -11.39
C ASP A 32 8.93 -12.62 -11.81
N VAL A 33 8.70 -11.30 -11.79
CA VAL A 33 7.38 -10.71 -12.03
C VAL A 33 7.26 -10.24 -13.48
N ILE A 34 6.23 -10.73 -14.18
CA ILE A 34 5.83 -10.24 -15.49
C ILE A 34 4.55 -9.43 -15.33
N LYS A 35 4.67 -8.13 -15.53
CA LYS A 35 3.54 -7.19 -15.60
C LYS A 35 2.89 -7.31 -16.97
N VAL A 36 1.63 -7.73 -17.01
CA VAL A 36 0.82 -7.81 -18.22
C VAL A 36 -0.10 -6.61 -18.26
N GLU A 37 -0.14 -5.92 -19.39
CA GLU A 37 -1.02 -4.77 -19.61
C GLU A 37 -1.81 -4.96 -20.90
N GLY A 38 -2.93 -4.24 -21.04
CA GLY A 38 -3.55 -4.08 -22.35
C GLY A 38 -2.66 -3.28 -23.31
N VAL A 39 -2.87 -3.39 -24.62
CA VAL A 39 -2.03 -2.70 -25.63
C VAL A 39 -1.94 -1.18 -25.47
N LYS A 40 -2.87 -0.57 -24.76
CA LYS A 40 -2.84 0.88 -24.44
C LYS A 40 -2.04 1.20 -23.16
N GLY A 41 -1.52 0.19 -22.48
CA GLY A 41 -0.89 0.33 -21.18
C GLY A 41 -1.87 0.48 -20.01
N ASP A 42 -1.31 0.58 -18.82
CA ASP A 42 -2.06 0.82 -17.58
C ASP A 42 -2.46 2.32 -17.49
N PRO A 43 -3.66 2.66 -16.98
CA PRO A 43 -4.07 4.06 -16.79
C PRO A 43 -3.08 4.90 -15.98
N ASN A 44 -2.37 4.32 -15.02
CA ASN A 44 -1.36 5.02 -14.22
C ASN A 44 -0.23 5.62 -15.05
N ARG A 45 0.02 5.11 -16.25
CA ARG A 45 1.05 5.64 -17.17
C ARG A 45 0.79 7.08 -17.60
N ASN A 46 -0.48 7.53 -17.52
CA ASN A 46 -0.90 8.85 -17.94
C ASN A 46 -1.00 9.87 -16.79
N PHE A 47 -0.68 9.47 -15.56
CA PHE A 47 -0.72 10.40 -14.42
C PHE A 47 0.47 11.37 -14.42
N ALA A 48 0.25 12.58 -13.93
CA ALA A 48 1.33 13.53 -13.67
C ALA A 48 2.02 13.18 -12.33
N PRO A 49 3.32 13.47 -12.21
CA PRO A 49 4.20 13.99 -13.26
C PRO A 49 4.60 12.90 -14.28
N GLN A 50 4.66 13.32 -15.56
CA GLN A 50 5.18 12.49 -16.65
C GLN A 50 6.69 12.67 -16.74
N LEU A 51 7.44 11.58 -16.61
CA LEU A 51 8.91 11.57 -16.76
C LEU A 51 9.34 11.42 -18.22
N ALA A 52 8.54 10.66 -18.98
CA ALA A 52 8.66 10.48 -20.42
C ALA A 52 7.29 10.04 -20.99
N PRO A 53 7.07 10.10 -22.31
CA PRO A 53 5.85 9.57 -22.91
C PRO A 53 5.59 8.11 -22.51
N GLY A 54 4.45 7.85 -21.86
CA GLY A 54 4.07 6.53 -21.36
C GLY A 54 4.79 6.05 -20.09
N MET A 55 5.52 6.97 -19.41
CA MET A 55 6.18 6.71 -18.14
C MET A 55 5.87 7.81 -17.14
N SER A 56 4.93 7.56 -16.24
CA SER A 56 4.67 8.42 -15.09
C SER A 56 5.57 8.05 -13.91
N SER A 57 5.73 8.97 -12.95
CA SER A 57 6.41 8.67 -11.67
C SER A 57 5.75 7.52 -10.92
N TRP A 58 4.43 7.39 -10.98
CA TRP A 58 3.68 6.29 -10.39
C TRP A 58 4.02 4.94 -11.02
N ASN A 59 4.06 4.89 -12.36
CA ASN A 59 4.43 3.67 -13.05
C ASN A 59 5.86 3.25 -12.76
N LEU A 60 6.77 4.23 -12.75
CA LEU A 60 8.18 3.98 -12.41
C LEU A 60 8.33 3.38 -11.02
N ALA A 61 7.69 3.98 -10.02
CA ALA A 61 7.77 3.56 -8.62
C ALA A 61 7.16 2.18 -8.40
N LEU A 62 5.95 1.93 -8.92
CA LEU A 62 5.15 0.74 -8.61
C LEU A 62 5.53 -0.50 -9.44
N ASN A 63 6.25 -0.33 -10.55
CA ASN A 63 6.57 -1.45 -11.45
C ASN A 63 8.07 -1.75 -11.56
N ARG A 64 8.89 -1.20 -10.66
CA ARG A 64 10.31 -1.58 -10.57
C ARG A 64 10.45 -3.08 -10.38
N ASN A 65 11.56 -3.63 -10.85
CA ASN A 65 11.86 -5.07 -10.80
C ASN A 65 10.91 -5.97 -11.61
N LYS A 66 10.00 -5.41 -12.43
CA LYS A 66 9.08 -6.19 -13.25
C LYS A 66 9.47 -6.15 -14.73
N LYS A 67 9.22 -7.23 -15.46
CA LYS A 67 9.24 -7.25 -16.92
C LYS A 67 7.86 -6.82 -17.43
N GLY A 68 7.77 -5.88 -18.35
CA GLY A 68 6.49 -5.39 -18.90
C GLY A 68 6.19 -6.00 -20.27
N ILE A 69 4.99 -6.55 -20.41
CA ILE A 69 4.44 -6.99 -21.71
C ILE A 69 3.04 -6.43 -21.92
N THR A 70 2.65 -6.33 -23.18
CA THR A 70 1.28 -6.00 -23.57
C THR A 70 0.57 -7.19 -24.17
N VAL A 71 -0.72 -7.40 -23.81
CA VAL A 71 -1.54 -8.52 -24.34
C VAL A 71 -3.01 -8.09 -24.43
N ASN A 72 -3.60 -8.27 -25.58
CA ASN A 72 -5.02 -8.03 -25.82
C ASN A 72 -5.84 -9.28 -25.54
N ILE A 73 -6.31 -9.48 -24.33
CA ILE A 73 -7.14 -10.65 -23.96
C ILE A 73 -8.56 -10.63 -24.56
N LYS A 74 -8.91 -9.65 -25.39
CA LYS A 74 -10.16 -9.68 -26.16
C LYS A 74 -10.04 -10.59 -27.38
N THR A 75 -8.82 -10.92 -27.81
CA THR A 75 -8.52 -11.86 -28.90
C THR A 75 -8.21 -13.25 -28.36
N GLU A 76 -8.46 -14.28 -29.15
CA GLU A 76 -8.15 -15.67 -28.78
C GLU A 76 -6.64 -15.88 -28.63
N GLU A 77 -5.85 -15.30 -29.52
CA GLU A 77 -4.38 -15.36 -29.45
C GLU A 77 -3.85 -14.71 -28.16
N GLY A 78 -4.40 -13.55 -27.76
CA GLY A 78 -4.03 -12.89 -26.51
C GLY A 78 -4.39 -13.75 -25.28
N GLN A 79 -5.55 -14.41 -25.29
CA GLN A 79 -5.92 -15.35 -24.22
C GLN A 79 -4.98 -16.55 -24.18
N GLU A 80 -4.57 -17.09 -25.34
CA GLU A 80 -3.63 -18.22 -25.38
C GLU A 80 -2.22 -17.82 -24.91
N ILE A 81 -1.75 -16.61 -25.24
CA ILE A 81 -0.50 -16.05 -24.69
C ILE A 81 -0.56 -16.03 -23.15
N LEU A 82 -1.65 -15.52 -22.59
CA LEU A 82 -1.80 -15.46 -21.13
C LEU A 82 -1.90 -16.87 -20.52
N LYS A 83 -2.63 -17.80 -21.12
CA LYS A 83 -2.70 -19.21 -20.67
C LYS A 83 -1.32 -19.88 -20.68
N LYS A 84 -0.48 -19.63 -21.71
CA LYS A 84 0.90 -20.14 -21.76
C LYS A 84 1.75 -19.61 -20.62
N LEU A 85 1.58 -18.34 -20.24
CA LEU A 85 2.25 -17.75 -19.07
C LEU A 85 1.78 -18.42 -17.78
N LEU A 86 0.46 -18.58 -17.60
CA LEU A 86 -0.13 -19.14 -16.38
C LEU A 86 0.23 -20.62 -16.17
N ARG A 87 0.46 -21.39 -17.23
CA ARG A 87 0.97 -22.77 -17.13
C ARG A 87 2.32 -22.86 -16.41
N ARG A 88 3.12 -21.80 -16.47
CA ARG A 88 4.49 -21.75 -15.92
C ARG A 88 4.61 -20.85 -14.68
N ALA A 89 3.51 -20.23 -14.25
CA ALA A 89 3.48 -19.32 -13.15
C ALA A 89 3.25 -20.03 -11.81
N ASP A 90 3.76 -19.43 -10.74
CA ASP A 90 3.47 -19.79 -9.36
C ASP A 90 2.32 -18.98 -8.79
N VAL A 91 2.23 -17.72 -9.19
CA VAL A 91 1.22 -16.76 -8.74
C VAL A 91 0.63 -16.02 -9.92
N PHE A 92 -0.68 -15.89 -9.94
CA PHE A 92 -1.41 -14.97 -10.80
C PHE A 92 -2.09 -13.91 -9.94
N LEU A 93 -1.78 -12.65 -10.21
CA LEU A 93 -2.30 -11.49 -9.51
C LEU A 93 -3.17 -10.68 -10.47
N GLU A 94 -4.42 -10.41 -10.10
CA GLU A 94 -5.35 -9.64 -10.92
C GLU A 94 -6.20 -8.69 -10.07
N GLY A 95 -6.84 -7.69 -10.71
CA GLY A 95 -7.68 -6.69 -10.05
C GLY A 95 -8.86 -6.27 -10.89
N PHE A 96 -9.37 -7.17 -11.75
CA PHE A 96 -10.55 -6.90 -12.59
C PHE A 96 -11.84 -7.03 -11.81
N ARG A 97 -12.91 -6.47 -12.36
CA ARG A 97 -14.25 -6.66 -11.80
C ARG A 97 -14.60 -8.15 -11.80
N PRO A 98 -15.21 -8.65 -10.71
CA PRO A 98 -15.64 -10.06 -10.63
C PRO A 98 -16.45 -10.49 -11.84
N GLY A 99 -16.12 -11.65 -12.40
CA GLY A 99 -16.75 -12.18 -13.61
C GLY A 99 -16.04 -11.83 -14.93
N TYR A 100 -15.21 -10.78 -14.97
CA TYR A 100 -14.58 -10.36 -16.23
C TYR A 100 -13.60 -11.41 -16.77
N LEU A 101 -12.66 -11.88 -15.98
CA LEU A 101 -11.70 -12.90 -16.42
C LEU A 101 -12.37 -14.26 -16.66
N GLN A 102 -13.39 -14.60 -15.88
CA GLN A 102 -14.22 -15.78 -16.13
C GLN A 102 -14.86 -15.74 -17.53
N SER A 103 -15.39 -14.57 -17.94
CA SER A 103 -15.97 -14.40 -19.29
C SER A 103 -14.96 -14.55 -20.43
N LYS A 104 -13.66 -14.58 -20.11
CA LYS A 104 -12.54 -14.77 -21.05
C LYS A 104 -11.89 -16.15 -20.94
N GLY A 105 -12.46 -17.06 -20.16
CA GLY A 105 -11.88 -18.37 -19.90
C GLY A 105 -10.54 -18.31 -19.13
N LEU A 106 -10.38 -17.28 -18.30
CA LEU A 106 -9.19 -16.97 -17.51
C LEU A 106 -9.52 -16.86 -16.02
N GLY A 107 -10.71 -17.27 -15.60
CA GLY A 107 -11.11 -17.37 -14.20
C GLY A 107 -10.40 -18.50 -13.47
N TYR A 108 -10.52 -18.52 -12.14
CA TYR A 108 -9.86 -19.52 -11.32
C TYR A 108 -10.19 -20.96 -11.74
N GLU A 109 -11.47 -21.27 -11.96
CA GLU A 109 -11.95 -22.60 -12.29
C GLU A 109 -11.39 -23.15 -13.62
N GLU A 110 -11.09 -22.26 -14.58
CA GLU A 110 -10.45 -22.61 -15.85
C GLU A 110 -8.95 -22.74 -15.70
N VAL A 111 -8.33 -21.79 -14.98
CA VAL A 111 -6.88 -21.72 -14.85
C VAL A 111 -6.33 -22.83 -13.96
N VAL A 112 -7.06 -23.23 -12.91
CA VAL A 112 -6.64 -24.34 -12.04
C VAL A 112 -6.55 -25.68 -12.77
N LYS A 113 -7.34 -25.87 -13.85
CA LYS A 113 -7.25 -27.06 -14.72
C LYS A 113 -5.95 -27.08 -15.53
N ILE A 114 -5.44 -25.89 -15.87
CA ILE A 114 -4.18 -25.72 -16.63
C ILE A 114 -2.98 -25.85 -15.70
N ASN A 115 -3.07 -25.29 -14.47
CA ASN A 115 -2.01 -25.29 -13.47
C ASN A 115 -2.59 -25.46 -12.05
N PRO A 116 -2.73 -26.71 -11.58
CA PRO A 116 -3.29 -26.98 -10.23
C PRO A 116 -2.41 -26.46 -9.07
N ARG A 117 -1.19 -26.02 -9.34
CA ARG A 117 -0.27 -25.46 -8.35
C ARG A 117 -0.34 -23.94 -8.29
N LEU A 118 -1.08 -23.29 -9.18
CA LEU A 118 -1.16 -21.83 -9.25
C LEU A 118 -1.88 -21.26 -8.05
N ILE A 119 -1.28 -20.23 -7.47
CA ILE A 119 -1.92 -19.34 -6.49
C ILE A 119 -2.57 -18.21 -7.27
N TYR A 120 -3.90 -18.14 -7.24
CA TYR A 120 -4.69 -17.13 -7.93
C TYR A 120 -5.15 -16.08 -6.94
N CYS A 121 -4.65 -14.84 -7.03
CA CYS A 121 -4.98 -13.76 -6.13
C CYS A 121 -5.74 -12.65 -6.83
N SER A 122 -6.98 -12.43 -6.40
CA SER A 122 -7.83 -11.30 -6.85
C SER A 122 -7.83 -10.21 -5.79
N ILE A 123 -7.55 -8.95 -6.19
CA ILE A 123 -7.65 -7.78 -5.32
C ILE A 123 -8.74 -6.87 -5.87
N THR A 124 -9.85 -6.76 -5.17
CA THR A 124 -11.04 -6.01 -5.65
C THR A 124 -11.61 -5.08 -4.58
N GLY A 125 -12.44 -4.14 -4.99
CA GLY A 125 -13.02 -3.16 -4.06
C GLY A 125 -13.85 -3.81 -2.93
N PHE A 126 -14.71 -4.77 -3.29
CA PHE A 126 -15.72 -5.33 -2.37
C PHE A 126 -15.67 -6.87 -2.25
N GLY A 127 -14.67 -7.54 -2.82
CA GLY A 127 -14.58 -9.00 -2.84
C GLY A 127 -15.45 -9.64 -3.93
N GLN A 128 -15.29 -10.96 -4.09
CA GLN A 128 -15.89 -11.72 -5.20
C GLN A 128 -17.35 -12.10 -4.94
N GLU A 129 -17.75 -12.25 -3.69
CA GLU A 129 -19.10 -12.73 -3.32
C GLU A 129 -20.05 -11.62 -2.85
N SER A 130 -19.52 -10.40 -2.62
CA SER A 130 -20.32 -9.27 -2.17
C SER A 130 -21.40 -8.87 -3.17
N LYS A 131 -22.60 -8.52 -2.69
CA LYS A 131 -23.64 -7.89 -3.53
C LYS A 131 -23.17 -6.56 -4.16
N TYR A 132 -22.13 -5.96 -3.64
CA TYR A 132 -21.51 -4.72 -4.14
C TYR A 132 -20.37 -4.96 -5.13
N LYS A 133 -20.03 -6.21 -5.45
CA LYS A 133 -18.87 -6.60 -6.25
C LYS A 133 -18.74 -5.92 -7.60
N GLN A 134 -19.83 -5.44 -8.18
CA GLN A 134 -19.86 -4.72 -9.45
C GLN A 134 -19.75 -3.20 -9.31
N GLN A 135 -19.79 -2.65 -8.07
CA GLN A 135 -19.67 -1.23 -7.87
C GLN A 135 -18.22 -0.77 -8.06
N PRO A 136 -18.01 0.36 -8.77
CA PRO A 136 -16.70 0.99 -8.82
C PRO A 136 -16.39 1.64 -7.47
N ALA A 137 -15.15 1.56 -7.04
CA ALA A 137 -14.68 2.26 -5.85
C ALA A 137 -13.18 2.58 -5.97
N HIS A 138 -12.80 3.71 -5.44
CA HIS A 138 -11.43 4.07 -5.14
C HIS A 138 -11.22 4.07 -3.62
N ASP A 139 -9.98 4.22 -3.19
CA ASP A 139 -9.61 4.20 -1.78
C ASP A 139 -10.49 5.11 -0.92
N LEU A 140 -10.69 6.36 -1.33
CA LEU A 140 -11.52 7.35 -0.63
C LEU A 140 -12.94 6.83 -0.35
N ASN A 141 -13.57 6.14 -1.33
CA ASN A 141 -14.90 5.57 -1.15
C ASN A 141 -14.89 4.45 -0.12
N ILE A 142 -13.87 3.59 -0.17
CA ILE A 142 -13.71 2.44 0.73
C ILE A 142 -13.47 2.90 2.17
N ILE A 143 -12.54 3.83 2.40
CA ILE A 143 -12.24 4.32 3.74
C ILE A 143 -13.43 5.08 4.35
N GLY A 144 -14.20 5.80 3.52
CA GLY A 144 -15.46 6.42 3.95
C GLY A 144 -16.50 5.39 4.38
N LEU A 145 -16.74 4.36 3.55
CA LEU A 145 -17.70 3.29 3.85
C LEU A 145 -17.30 2.44 5.06
N SER A 146 -16.00 2.26 5.29
CA SER A 146 -15.51 1.48 6.42
C SER A 146 -15.53 2.25 7.75
N GLY A 147 -15.79 3.57 7.73
CA GLY A 147 -15.78 4.43 8.91
C GLY A 147 -14.35 4.87 9.34
N MET A 148 -13.34 4.67 8.51
CA MET A 148 -11.98 5.18 8.77
C MET A 148 -11.91 6.70 8.65
N ASN A 149 -12.63 7.28 7.68
CA ASN A 149 -12.82 8.73 7.59
C ASN A 149 -13.99 9.13 8.46
N PHE A 150 -13.68 9.78 9.55
CA PHE A 150 -14.68 10.25 10.51
C PHE A 150 -14.71 11.78 10.53
N LEU A 151 -15.85 12.33 10.87
CA LEU A 151 -15.99 13.78 11.07
C LEU A 151 -15.06 14.23 12.21
N ASN A 152 -14.26 15.26 11.96
CA ASN A 152 -13.52 15.92 13.04
C ASN A 152 -14.46 16.81 13.87
N ASP A 153 -13.94 17.40 14.93
CA ASP A 153 -14.73 18.24 15.87
C ASP A 153 -15.35 19.49 15.20
N THR A 154 -14.85 19.87 14.02
CA THR A 154 -15.43 20.98 13.22
C THR A 154 -16.49 20.49 12.22
N GLY A 155 -16.84 19.21 12.24
CA GLY A 155 -17.80 18.62 11.31
C GLY A 155 -17.23 18.33 9.92
N ASN A 156 -15.93 18.47 9.70
CA ASN A 156 -15.26 18.18 8.44
C ASN A 156 -14.67 16.78 8.43
N VAL A 157 -14.65 16.15 7.26
CA VAL A 157 -13.96 14.86 7.04
C VAL A 157 -12.50 15.13 6.67
N ALA A 158 -11.56 14.59 7.44
CA ALA A 158 -10.16 14.59 7.06
C ALA A 158 -9.93 13.59 5.92
N ILE A 159 -9.41 14.06 4.79
CA ILE A 159 -9.04 13.21 3.66
C ILE A 159 -7.56 12.85 3.81
N SER A 160 -7.27 11.55 3.88
CA SER A 160 -5.89 11.06 3.85
C SER A 160 -5.33 11.15 2.42
N GLU A 161 -4.14 11.70 2.27
CA GLU A 161 -3.39 11.65 1.01
C GLU A 161 -2.84 10.24 0.73
N VAL A 162 -2.70 9.42 1.77
CA VAL A 162 -2.27 8.02 1.65
C VAL A 162 -3.46 7.12 1.35
N GLN A 163 -3.36 6.30 0.31
CA GLN A 163 -4.39 5.33 -0.08
C GLN A 163 -4.33 4.11 0.84
N VAL A 164 -4.89 4.27 2.03
CA VAL A 164 -4.73 3.33 3.17
C VAL A 164 -5.31 1.95 2.86
N SER A 165 -6.53 1.88 2.31
CA SER A 165 -7.16 0.59 2.00
C SER A 165 -6.47 -0.12 0.84
N ALA A 166 -5.99 0.64 -0.14
CA ALA A 166 -5.28 0.10 -1.31
C ALA A 166 -3.92 -0.48 -0.92
N ILE A 167 -3.11 0.26 -0.15
CA ILE A 167 -1.80 -0.21 0.34
C ILE A 167 -1.99 -1.38 1.32
N GLY A 168 -2.93 -1.27 2.25
CA GLY A 168 -3.24 -2.34 3.20
C GLY A 168 -3.67 -3.64 2.50
N SER A 169 -4.50 -3.55 1.44
CA SER A 169 -4.89 -4.70 0.65
C SER A 169 -3.72 -5.32 -0.11
N SER A 170 -2.80 -4.49 -0.60
CA SER A 170 -1.58 -4.98 -1.23
C SER A 170 -0.72 -5.79 -0.26
N LEU A 171 -0.52 -5.30 0.96
CA LEU A 171 0.26 -5.98 1.99
C LEU A 171 -0.44 -7.26 2.48
N ASN A 172 -1.77 -7.24 2.63
CA ASN A 172 -2.56 -8.44 2.91
C ASN A 172 -2.42 -9.48 1.79
N ALA A 173 -2.41 -9.05 0.53
CA ALA A 173 -2.19 -9.93 -0.61
C ALA A 173 -0.78 -10.55 -0.59
N VAL A 174 0.27 -9.75 -0.30
CA VAL A 174 1.64 -10.28 -0.13
C VAL A 174 1.68 -11.33 0.98
N ALA A 175 1.09 -11.06 2.14
CA ALA A 175 1.03 -12.01 3.26
C ALA A 175 0.26 -13.29 2.86
N ALA A 176 -0.92 -13.16 2.25
CA ALA A 176 -1.74 -14.29 1.84
C ALA A 176 -1.04 -15.13 0.75
N ILE A 177 -0.39 -14.51 -0.23
CA ILE A 177 0.41 -15.20 -1.26
C ILE A 177 1.55 -15.97 -0.59
N SER A 178 2.26 -15.37 0.36
CA SER A 178 3.36 -16.02 1.08
C SER A 178 2.88 -17.23 1.89
N MET A 179 1.74 -17.10 2.59
CA MET A 179 1.10 -18.23 3.30
C MET A 179 0.66 -19.33 2.33
N ALA A 180 0.10 -18.95 1.17
CA ALA A 180 -0.35 -19.92 0.16
C ALA A 180 0.83 -20.65 -0.49
N LEU A 181 1.96 -19.96 -0.73
CA LEU A 181 3.21 -20.59 -1.20
C LEU A 181 3.72 -21.61 -0.18
N LEU A 182 3.75 -21.25 1.10
CA LEU A 182 4.15 -22.16 2.18
C LEU A 182 3.20 -23.36 2.32
N ALA A 183 1.89 -23.13 2.24
CA ALA A 183 0.88 -24.21 2.26
C ALA A 183 1.04 -25.14 1.05
N ARG A 184 1.37 -24.60 -0.12
CA ARG A 184 1.59 -25.37 -1.35
C ARG A 184 2.76 -26.36 -1.22
N GLU A 185 3.82 -26.01 -0.49
CA GLU A 185 4.94 -26.93 -0.25
C GLU A 185 4.49 -28.21 0.49
N LYS A 186 3.45 -28.10 1.33
CA LYS A 186 2.88 -29.25 2.07
C LYS A 186 1.80 -29.98 1.27
N THR A 187 0.96 -29.25 0.55
CA THR A 187 -0.23 -29.80 -0.10
C THR A 187 -0.02 -30.20 -1.55
N GLY A 188 1.02 -29.66 -2.19
CA GLY A 188 1.27 -29.79 -3.63
C GLY A 188 0.32 -28.97 -4.50
N LYS A 189 -0.67 -28.26 -3.92
CA LYS A 189 -1.74 -27.55 -4.64
C LYS A 189 -1.69 -26.06 -4.37
N GLY A 190 -2.02 -25.27 -5.40
CA GLY A 190 -2.33 -23.85 -5.28
C GLY A 190 -3.70 -23.62 -4.66
N GLN A 191 -4.10 -22.35 -4.56
CA GLN A 191 -5.42 -21.97 -4.05
C GLN A 191 -5.85 -20.61 -4.57
N TYR A 192 -7.13 -20.30 -4.39
CA TYR A 192 -7.70 -18.99 -4.64
C TYR A 192 -7.57 -18.08 -3.42
N ILE A 193 -7.24 -16.80 -3.67
CA ILE A 193 -7.15 -15.75 -2.64
C ILE A 193 -8.04 -14.60 -3.10
N ASP A 194 -9.03 -14.24 -2.28
CA ASP A 194 -9.89 -13.06 -2.47
C ASP A 194 -9.51 -11.98 -1.45
N VAL A 195 -8.97 -10.87 -1.93
CA VAL A 195 -8.63 -9.70 -1.11
C VAL A 195 -9.57 -8.54 -1.45
N SER A 196 -10.34 -8.13 -0.47
CA SER A 196 -11.25 -6.98 -0.57
C SER A 196 -10.65 -5.75 0.08
N LEU A 197 -10.64 -4.61 -0.64
CA LEU A 197 -10.24 -3.32 -0.07
C LEU A 197 -11.12 -2.96 1.13
N TYR A 198 -12.44 -3.18 1.00
CA TYR A 198 -13.40 -2.89 2.07
C TYR A 198 -13.14 -3.74 3.33
N ASN A 199 -12.96 -5.05 3.17
CA ASN A 199 -12.67 -5.94 4.30
C ASN A 199 -11.33 -5.60 4.95
N THR A 200 -10.34 -5.22 4.14
CA THR A 200 -9.04 -4.74 4.65
C THR A 200 -9.22 -3.48 5.50
N ALA A 201 -9.89 -2.45 4.97
CA ALA A 201 -10.13 -1.22 5.70
C ALA A 201 -10.92 -1.47 7.01
N LEU A 202 -11.94 -2.34 6.96
CA LEU A 202 -12.71 -2.71 8.13
C LEU A 202 -11.85 -3.45 9.17
N SER A 203 -10.97 -4.36 8.74
CA SER A 203 -10.08 -5.11 9.64
C SER A 203 -9.07 -4.22 10.38
N MET A 204 -8.66 -3.12 9.77
CA MET A 204 -7.77 -2.13 10.41
C MET A 204 -8.44 -1.39 11.57
N GLN A 205 -9.76 -1.43 11.68
CA GLN A 205 -10.52 -0.82 12.76
C GLN A 205 -10.74 -1.75 13.97
N ILE A 206 -9.96 -2.81 14.10
CA ILE A 206 -10.14 -3.83 15.14
C ILE A 206 -10.22 -3.23 16.55
N VAL A 207 -9.38 -2.24 16.88
CA VAL A 207 -9.39 -1.58 18.19
C VAL A 207 -10.63 -0.72 18.39
N SER A 208 -11.03 0.06 17.37
CA SER A 208 -12.24 0.89 17.42
C SER A 208 -13.50 0.04 17.60
N LEU A 209 -13.61 -1.06 16.86
CA LEU A 209 -14.74 -1.98 16.96
C LEU A 209 -14.76 -2.71 18.30
N ALA A 210 -13.59 -3.12 18.82
CA ALA A 210 -13.51 -3.72 20.14
C ALA A 210 -13.95 -2.73 21.24
N SER A 211 -13.51 -1.48 21.16
CA SER A 211 -13.93 -0.42 22.08
C SER A 211 -15.45 -0.18 22.05
N ILE A 212 -16.03 -0.01 20.85
CA ILE A 212 -17.49 0.15 20.70
C ILE A 212 -18.24 -1.05 21.28
N SER A 213 -17.75 -2.27 21.03
CA SER A 213 -18.36 -3.49 21.56
C SER A 213 -18.29 -3.55 23.09
N GLY A 214 -17.12 -3.22 23.67
CA GLY A 214 -16.91 -3.16 25.11
C GLY A 214 -17.85 -2.17 25.78
N CYS A 215 -17.96 -0.96 25.25
CA CYS A 215 -18.84 0.08 25.79
C CYS A 215 -20.33 -0.29 25.75
N ARG A 216 -20.76 -1.08 24.77
CA ARG A 216 -22.14 -1.62 24.74
C ARG A 216 -22.41 -2.61 25.87
N ILE A 217 -21.38 -3.27 26.38
CA ILE A 217 -21.49 -4.24 27.50
C ILE A 217 -21.44 -3.51 28.84
N THR A 218 -20.52 -2.56 29.00
CA THR A 218 -20.25 -1.90 30.29
C THR A 218 -21.09 -0.64 30.52
N GLY A 219 -21.62 -0.04 29.45
CA GLY A 219 -22.27 1.28 29.50
C GLY A 219 -21.31 2.46 29.51
N ASP A 220 -20.00 2.20 29.41
CA ASP A 220 -18.98 3.25 29.34
C ASP A 220 -19.04 4.02 28.01
N THR A 221 -18.40 5.16 27.95
CA THR A 221 -18.10 5.86 26.70
C THR A 221 -16.86 5.28 26.04
N PRO A 222 -16.84 5.13 24.71
CA PRO A 222 -15.66 4.71 24.02
C PRO A 222 -14.48 5.62 24.36
N PHE A 223 -13.31 5.02 24.61
CA PHE A 223 -12.05 5.75 24.71
C PHE A 223 -11.95 6.69 23.49
N GLY A 224 -11.86 8.00 23.76
CA GLY A 224 -11.95 9.02 22.72
C GLY A 224 -10.88 8.81 21.65
N ARG A 225 -11.21 9.04 20.39
CA ARG A 225 -10.26 9.04 19.29
C ARG A 225 -9.24 10.17 19.41
N ARG A 226 -9.60 11.21 20.16
CA ARG A 226 -8.78 12.31 20.59
C ARG A 226 -8.91 12.45 22.09
N ALA A 227 -7.82 12.68 22.74
CA ALA A 227 -7.73 13.07 24.13
C ALA A 227 -6.63 14.11 24.22
N HIS A 228 -6.75 15.05 25.14
CA HIS A 228 -5.76 16.11 25.30
C HIS A 228 -4.30 15.59 25.41
N TYR A 229 -4.10 14.34 25.81
CA TYR A 229 -2.81 13.66 25.87
C TYR A 229 -2.49 12.82 24.63
N TYR A 230 -3.39 12.80 23.63
CA TYR A 230 -3.21 12.05 22.36
C TYR A 230 -3.85 12.82 21.20
N ASP A 231 -3.20 13.90 20.77
CA ASP A 231 -3.70 14.78 19.70
C ASP A 231 -2.54 15.48 18.98
N VAL A 232 -2.89 16.29 17.98
CA VAL A 232 -2.00 17.13 17.19
C VAL A 232 -2.29 18.59 17.49
N TYR A 233 -1.25 19.34 17.86
CA TYR A 233 -1.36 20.73 18.28
C TYR A 233 -0.60 21.66 17.34
N LYS A 234 -1.21 22.83 17.06
CA LYS A 234 -0.60 23.89 16.27
C LYS A 234 0.40 24.69 17.11
N THR A 235 1.49 25.09 16.49
CA THR A 235 2.55 25.93 17.09
C THR A 235 2.53 27.35 16.51
N LYS A 236 3.30 28.25 17.13
CA LYS A 236 3.38 29.68 16.79
C LYS A 236 3.67 29.96 15.30
N ASP A 237 4.51 29.14 14.69
CA ASP A 237 4.91 29.25 13.28
C ASP A 237 3.90 28.62 12.30
N GLY A 238 2.73 28.18 12.80
CA GLY A 238 1.68 27.57 12.01
C GLY A 238 1.93 26.09 11.65
N LYS A 239 3.04 25.52 12.09
CA LYS A 239 3.35 24.09 12.01
C LYS A 239 2.66 23.32 13.14
N TYR A 240 2.97 22.03 13.27
CA TYR A 240 2.28 21.16 14.22
C TYR A 240 3.27 20.23 14.95
N ILE A 241 2.91 19.86 16.18
CA ILE A 241 3.51 18.75 16.93
C ILE A 241 2.44 17.70 17.23
N SER A 242 2.85 16.44 17.29
CA SER A 242 2.01 15.34 17.79
C SER A 242 2.39 15.02 19.23
N VAL A 243 1.38 14.87 20.07
CA VAL A 243 1.48 14.49 21.47
C VAL A 243 0.84 13.14 21.65
N GLY A 244 1.62 12.14 22.04
CA GLY A 244 1.16 10.74 22.24
C GLY A 244 1.48 10.23 23.64
N THR A 245 1.27 11.05 24.66
CA THR A 245 1.67 10.83 26.05
C THR A 245 0.69 9.96 26.83
N ILE A 246 0.44 8.74 26.34
CA ILE A 246 -0.55 7.81 26.92
C ILE A 246 -0.14 7.37 28.33
N GLU A 247 1.15 7.09 28.55
CA GLU A 247 1.66 6.69 29.86
C GLU A 247 1.74 7.88 30.80
N PRO A 248 1.27 7.75 32.08
CA PRO A 248 1.24 8.88 33.03
C PRO A 248 2.59 9.53 33.26
N LYS A 249 3.69 8.80 33.11
CA LYS A 249 5.05 9.38 33.23
C LYS A 249 5.32 10.37 32.09
N PHE A 250 4.96 10.05 30.87
CA PHE A 250 5.17 10.91 29.70
C PHE A 250 4.22 12.11 29.71
N TRP A 251 2.98 11.92 30.17
CA TRP A 251 2.06 13.01 30.39
C TRP A 251 2.63 14.06 31.38
N ARG A 252 3.17 13.62 32.53
CA ARG A 252 3.78 14.53 33.52
C ARG A 252 4.98 15.29 32.94
N MET A 253 5.83 14.60 32.16
CA MET A 253 6.97 15.23 31.49
C MET A 253 6.51 16.27 30.45
N PHE A 254 5.46 15.97 29.71
CA PHE A 254 4.85 16.90 28.77
C PHE A 254 4.30 18.13 29.49
N CYS A 255 3.54 17.97 30.58
CA CYS A 255 3.05 19.10 31.38
C CYS A 255 4.18 19.97 31.93
N GLU A 256 5.31 19.36 32.30
CA GLU A 256 6.49 20.11 32.71
C GLU A 256 7.11 20.90 31.56
N MET A 257 7.29 20.27 30.42
CA MET A 257 7.85 20.90 29.22
C MET A 257 7.05 22.10 28.75
N ILE A 258 5.71 22.02 28.80
CA ILE A 258 4.82 23.12 28.40
C ILE A 258 4.52 24.10 29.56
N GLU A 259 5.19 23.99 30.68
CA GLU A 259 5.04 24.87 31.83
C GLU A 259 3.62 24.93 32.45
N LEU A 260 2.85 23.85 32.32
CA LEU A 260 1.49 23.65 32.90
C LEU A 260 1.49 22.51 33.94
N PRO A 261 2.25 22.64 35.06
CA PRO A 261 2.42 21.53 36.02
C PRO A 261 1.12 21.13 36.73
N GLU A 262 0.11 22.02 36.79
CA GLU A 262 -1.21 21.76 37.35
C GLU A 262 -1.97 20.67 36.58
N LEU A 263 -1.65 20.43 35.32
CA LEU A 263 -2.26 19.40 34.50
C LEU A 263 -1.77 17.97 34.80
N LYS A 264 -0.66 17.80 35.52
CA LYS A 264 -0.02 16.49 35.79
C LYS A 264 -0.97 15.44 36.32
N ASN A 265 -1.93 15.81 37.13
CA ASN A 265 -2.90 14.90 37.74
C ASN A 265 -4.26 14.89 36.99
N ARG A 266 -4.37 15.56 35.86
CA ARG A 266 -5.60 15.71 35.07
C ARG A 266 -5.60 14.92 33.76
N GLN A 267 -4.70 13.94 33.59
CA GLN A 267 -4.57 13.15 32.36
C GLN A 267 -5.89 12.50 31.94
N TYR A 268 -6.70 12.04 32.88
CA TYR A 268 -7.96 11.33 32.62
C TYR A 268 -9.19 12.16 33.05
N ASP A 269 -9.04 13.48 33.13
CA ASP A 269 -10.11 14.42 33.42
C ASP A 269 -10.91 14.75 32.13
N PHE A 270 -11.71 13.79 31.68
CA PHE A 270 -12.52 13.92 30.47
C PHE A 270 -13.73 14.87 30.67
N VAL A 271 -14.06 15.22 31.91
CA VAL A 271 -15.14 16.19 32.21
C VAL A 271 -14.72 17.60 31.78
N HIS A 272 -13.43 17.92 31.92
CA HIS A 272 -12.88 19.22 31.55
C HIS A 272 -11.99 19.14 30.31
N GLU A 273 -12.24 18.18 29.43
CA GLU A 273 -11.42 17.89 28.24
C GLU A 273 -11.16 19.14 27.38
N GLU A 274 -12.20 19.93 27.08
CA GLU A 274 -12.08 21.11 26.24
C GLU A 274 -11.26 22.20 26.92
N GLU A 275 -11.44 22.41 28.23
CA GLU A 275 -10.65 23.37 29.03
C GLU A 275 -9.17 23.01 28.97
N ILE A 276 -8.84 21.74 29.27
CA ILE A 276 -7.44 21.25 29.26
C ILE A 276 -6.84 21.37 27.87
N THR A 277 -7.60 20.96 26.86
CA THR A 277 -7.16 21.05 25.45
C THR A 277 -6.90 22.50 25.06
N GLN A 278 -7.72 23.44 25.50
CA GLN A 278 -7.52 24.86 25.21
C GLN A 278 -6.28 25.43 25.92
N MET A 279 -6.06 25.07 27.17
CA MET A 279 -4.83 25.46 27.89
C MET A 279 -3.57 25.02 27.16
N ILE A 280 -3.56 23.77 26.69
CA ILE A 280 -2.45 23.21 25.91
C ILE A 280 -2.28 23.94 24.58
N ARG A 281 -3.37 24.23 23.87
CA ARG A 281 -3.35 24.97 22.60
C ARG A 281 -2.76 26.37 22.78
N ASP A 282 -3.19 27.09 23.81
CA ASP A 282 -2.73 28.44 24.07
C ASP A 282 -1.22 28.46 24.40
N GLU A 283 -0.76 27.51 25.20
CA GLU A 283 0.66 27.42 25.56
C GLU A 283 1.51 27.03 24.35
N LEU A 284 1.08 26.04 23.55
CA LEU A 284 1.84 25.58 22.38
C LEU A 284 1.94 26.63 21.26
N LEU A 285 1.06 27.63 21.24
CA LEU A 285 1.16 28.79 20.35
C LEU A 285 2.24 29.82 20.78
N THR A 286 2.88 29.67 21.94
CA THR A 286 3.90 30.61 22.42
C THR A 286 5.26 30.43 21.74
N LYS A 287 5.60 29.21 21.32
CA LYS A 287 6.89 28.88 20.71
C LYS A 287 6.66 28.19 19.33
N THR A 288 7.70 28.17 18.51
CA THR A 288 7.70 27.44 17.21
C THR A 288 7.78 25.95 17.43
N ARG A 289 7.43 25.18 16.37
CA ARG A 289 7.56 23.70 16.38
C ARG A 289 8.97 23.27 16.80
N ASP A 290 9.99 23.87 16.18
CA ASP A 290 11.37 23.44 16.36
C ASP A 290 11.89 23.82 17.76
N GLU A 291 11.44 24.95 18.34
CA GLU A 291 11.71 25.28 19.75
C GLU A 291 11.09 24.25 20.71
N TRP A 292 9.85 23.84 20.50
CA TRP A 292 9.20 22.81 21.31
C TRP A 292 9.90 21.45 21.18
N ILE A 293 10.29 21.06 19.97
CA ILE A 293 10.99 19.79 19.75
C ILE A 293 12.37 19.78 20.39
N SER A 294 13.09 20.91 20.36
CA SER A 294 14.37 21.04 21.08
C SER A 294 14.23 20.83 22.59
N LEU A 295 13.11 21.25 23.17
CA LEU A 295 12.81 20.98 24.57
C LEU A 295 12.45 19.51 24.82
N ALA A 296 11.82 18.87 23.86
CA ALA A 296 11.42 17.45 23.94
C ALA A 296 12.59 16.48 23.74
N GLU A 297 13.66 16.84 23.03
CA GLU A 297 14.80 15.98 22.71
C GLU A 297 15.54 15.46 23.94
N ASN A 298 15.56 16.21 25.01
CA ASN A 298 16.18 15.83 26.28
C ASN A 298 15.32 14.88 27.13
N GLY A 299 14.07 14.63 26.70
CA GLY A 299 13.14 13.75 27.40
C GLY A 299 12.61 12.67 26.48
N ALA A 300 12.85 11.41 26.79
CA ALA A 300 12.33 10.28 26.04
C ALA A 300 10.80 10.13 26.22
N PHE A 301 10.02 11.13 25.80
CA PHE A 301 8.57 11.12 25.84
C PHE A 301 7.95 11.41 24.45
N CYS A 302 6.76 10.92 24.22
CA CYS A 302 6.13 10.79 22.91
C CYS A 302 5.61 12.14 22.37
N VAL A 303 6.52 13.10 22.13
CA VAL A 303 6.24 14.37 21.45
C VAL A 303 7.16 14.47 20.24
N THR A 304 6.58 14.63 19.04
CA THR A 304 7.34 14.66 17.79
C THR A 304 6.81 15.74 16.84
N PRO A 305 7.63 16.23 15.91
CA PRO A 305 7.16 17.15 14.90
C PRO A 305 6.18 16.44 13.95
N VAL A 306 5.20 17.18 13.42
CA VAL A 306 4.42 16.75 12.27
C VAL A 306 5.08 17.35 11.03
N TYR A 307 5.57 16.48 10.16
CA TYR A 307 6.24 16.86 8.92
C TYR A 307 5.29 16.81 7.72
N ASN A 308 5.50 17.70 6.76
CA ASN A 308 4.99 17.49 5.43
C ASN A 308 5.85 16.42 4.68
N PRO A 309 5.43 15.92 3.50
CA PRO A 309 6.17 14.88 2.79
C PRO A 309 7.63 15.25 2.48
N GLU A 310 7.91 16.49 2.08
CA GLU A 310 9.27 16.95 1.80
C GLU A 310 10.12 16.95 3.07
N GLU A 311 9.63 17.54 4.16
CA GLU A 311 10.31 17.51 5.46
C GLU A 311 10.56 16.06 5.95
N ALA A 312 9.59 15.17 5.72
CA ALA A 312 9.71 13.76 6.10
C ALA A 312 10.83 13.03 5.35
N LEU A 313 11.05 13.35 4.07
CA LEU A 313 12.13 12.77 3.27
C LEU A 313 13.51 13.32 3.64
N GLU A 314 13.57 14.57 4.13
CA GLU A 314 14.81 15.29 4.43
C GLU A 314 15.31 15.10 5.87
N ASN A 315 14.49 14.58 6.78
CA ASN A 315 14.88 14.44 8.18
C ASN A 315 15.93 13.33 8.40
N ASP A 316 16.67 13.46 9.49
CA ASP A 316 17.79 12.55 9.79
C ASP A 316 17.32 11.11 10.04
N MET A 317 16.18 10.91 10.69
CA MET A 317 15.62 9.56 10.91
C MET A 317 15.35 8.84 9.59
N THR A 318 14.81 9.52 8.59
CA THR A 318 14.59 8.95 7.25
C THR A 318 15.91 8.63 6.57
N LYS A 319 16.90 9.53 6.64
CA LYS A 319 18.25 9.30 6.07
C LYS A 319 18.94 8.12 6.75
N GLU A 320 18.92 8.04 8.07
CA GLU A 320 19.52 6.94 8.85
C GLU A 320 18.79 5.61 8.68
N SER A 321 17.48 5.63 8.42
CA SER A 321 16.70 4.40 8.22
C SER A 321 17.20 3.55 7.05
N GLY A 322 17.86 4.19 6.07
CA GLY A 322 18.29 3.58 4.81
C GLY A 322 17.12 3.17 3.91
N MET A 323 15.94 3.77 4.09
CA MET A 323 14.75 3.51 3.28
C MET A 323 14.85 4.11 1.87
N LEU A 324 15.63 5.17 1.70
CA LEU A 324 15.80 5.83 0.41
C LEU A 324 16.98 5.22 -0.36
N GLU A 325 16.80 5.02 -1.66
CA GLU A 325 17.85 4.59 -2.58
C GLU A 325 17.79 5.43 -3.85
N THR A 326 18.77 6.31 -4.05
CA THR A 326 18.88 7.12 -5.26
C THR A 326 19.71 6.39 -6.30
N ARG A 327 19.19 6.29 -7.53
CA ARG A 327 19.83 5.62 -8.65
C ARG A 327 19.78 6.51 -9.88
N ARG A 328 20.84 6.38 -10.71
CA ARG A 328 20.85 7.00 -12.02
C ARG A 328 20.23 6.04 -13.04
N GLU A 329 19.07 6.40 -13.52
CA GLU A 329 18.32 5.68 -14.55
C GLU A 329 18.45 6.38 -15.91
N ASP A 330 17.94 5.78 -16.98
CA ASP A 330 17.86 6.40 -18.31
C ASP A 330 16.97 7.66 -18.35
N LEU A 331 16.12 7.83 -17.34
CA LEU A 331 15.22 8.98 -17.14
C LEU A 331 15.80 10.09 -16.24
N GLY A 332 17.04 9.92 -15.77
CA GLY A 332 17.67 10.82 -14.81
C GLY A 332 17.91 10.18 -13.45
N GLU A 333 18.08 11.04 -12.44
CA GLU A 333 18.23 10.59 -11.05
C GLU A 333 16.85 10.32 -10.43
N VAL A 334 16.67 9.10 -9.90
CA VAL A 334 15.42 8.64 -9.31
C VAL A 334 15.67 8.14 -7.89
N THR A 335 14.93 8.67 -6.94
CA THR A 335 14.94 8.17 -5.56
C THR A 335 13.77 7.22 -5.34
N TYR A 336 14.10 6.00 -4.95
CA TYR A 336 13.15 4.94 -4.62
C TYR A 336 12.98 4.81 -3.11
N LEU A 337 11.75 4.55 -2.68
CA LEU A 337 11.45 4.11 -1.33
C LEU A 337 11.53 2.58 -1.28
N LYS A 338 12.44 2.04 -0.48
CA LYS A 338 12.60 0.59 -0.30
C LYS A 338 11.47 -0.02 0.52
N PRO A 339 11.22 -1.34 0.45
CA PRO A 339 10.33 -2.01 1.39
C PRO A 339 10.76 -1.79 2.84
N ALA A 340 9.79 -1.56 3.72
CA ALA A 340 10.05 -1.30 5.15
C ALA A 340 10.62 -2.52 5.91
N VAL A 341 10.43 -3.72 5.37
CA VAL A 341 10.89 -4.98 5.98
C VAL A 341 12.33 -5.27 5.59
N LYS A 342 13.18 -5.53 6.58
CA LYS A 342 14.57 -5.94 6.40
C LYS A 342 14.72 -7.42 6.80
N LEU A 343 15.06 -8.29 5.85
CA LEU A 343 15.40 -9.69 6.09
C LEU A 343 16.92 -9.82 6.16
N SER A 344 17.46 -10.45 7.20
CA SER A 344 18.91 -10.54 7.44
C SER A 344 19.66 -11.29 6.33
N ASP A 345 19.09 -12.40 5.88
CA ASP A 345 19.77 -13.32 4.95
C ASP A 345 19.30 -13.20 3.50
N THR A 346 18.11 -12.66 3.30
CA THR A 346 17.44 -12.52 1.99
C THR A 346 16.88 -11.11 1.80
N PRO A 347 17.74 -10.08 1.85
CA PRO A 347 17.29 -8.68 1.78
C PRO A 347 16.60 -8.35 0.45
N CYS A 348 15.73 -7.35 0.49
CA CYS A 348 15.14 -6.78 -0.71
C CYS A 348 16.22 -6.07 -1.56
N ASN A 349 15.98 -5.99 -2.88
CA ASN A 349 16.90 -5.34 -3.80
C ASN A 349 16.15 -4.67 -4.96
N ILE A 350 16.46 -3.40 -5.23
CA ILE A 350 16.00 -2.70 -6.43
C ILE A 350 17.04 -2.97 -7.52
N ARG A 351 16.66 -3.75 -8.54
CA ARG A 351 17.56 -4.24 -9.59
C ARG A 351 17.49 -3.39 -10.86
N PHE A 352 16.29 -2.96 -11.23
CA PHE A 352 16.02 -2.14 -12.42
C PHE A 352 14.70 -1.38 -12.26
N ARG A 353 14.55 -0.30 -13.02
CA ARG A 353 13.37 0.56 -13.06
C ARG A 353 12.11 -0.17 -13.56
N GLY A 354 10.96 0.48 -13.37
CA GLY A 354 9.71 0.05 -13.99
C GLY A 354 9.79 0.08 -15.54
N PRO A 355 9.20 -0.90 -16.23
CA PRO A 355 9.28 -1.01 -17.69
C PRO A 355 8.31 -0.06 -18.41
N TYR A 356 8.63 0.30 -19.65
CA TYR A 356 7.66 0.81 -20.60
C TYR A 356 6.63 -0.28 -20.97
N ALA A 357 5.48 0.13 -21.49
CA ALA A 357 4.47 -0.83 -21.97
C ALA A 357 5.06 -1.68 -23.11
N GLY A 358 5.02 -3.01 -22.95
CA GLY A 358 5.53 -3.95 -23.96
C GLY A 358 7.05 -3.99 -24.11
N GLU A 359 7.85 -3.31 -23.25
CA GLU A 359 9.32 -3.27 -23.34
C GLU A 359 9.94 -4.67 -23.44
N HIS A 360 9.28 -5.67 -22.84
CA HIS A 360 9.82 -7.03 -22.82
C HIS A 360 9.04 -8.03 -23.69
N ASN A 361 8.14 -7.56 -24.59
CA ASN A 361 7.34 -8.43 -25.46
C ASN A 361 8.19 -9.49 -26.16
N ARG A 362 9.21 -9.08 -26.92
CA ARG A 362 10.08 -9.99 -27.68
C ARG A 362 10.74 -11.03 -26.77
N LYS A 363 11.29 -10.62 -25.64
CA LYS A 363 11.99 -11.50 -24.70
C LYS A 363 11.06 -12.53 -24.07
N VAL A 364 9.89 -12.08 -23.61
CA VAL A 364 8.94 -12.94 -22.89
C VAL A 364 8.23 -13.88 -23.85
N LEU A 365 7.77 -13.39 -25.00
CA LEU A 365 7.07 -14.21 -25.99
C LEU A 365 8.02 -15.21 -26.67
N GLY A 366 9.26 -14.83 -26.96
CA GLY A 366 10.27 -15.75 -27.45
C GLY A 366 10.55 -16.90 -26.46
N ALA A 367 10.58 -16.60 -25.15
CA ALA A 367 10.71 -17.64 -24.12
C ALA A 367 9.45 -18.56 -24.01
N LEU A 368 8.30 -18.14 -24.55
CA LEU A 368 7.10 -18.95 -24.70
C LEU A 368 7.09 -19.79 -26.00
N GLY A 369 8.10 -19.64 -26.85
CA GLY A 369 8.28 -20.38 -28.09
C GLY A 369 7.69 -19.71 -29.34
N TYR A 370 7.33 -18.42 -29.26
CA TYR A 370 6.92 -17.67 -30.45
C TYR A 370 8.12 -17.18 -31.24
N SER A 371 8.04 -17.27 -32.58
CA SER A 371 9.09 -16.74 -33.46
C SER A 371 9.05 -15.21 -33.55
N ASP A 372 10.13 -14.61 -34.05
CA ASP A 372 10.16 -13.16 -34.28
C ASP A 372 9.10 -12.71 -35.29
N GLU A 373 8.83 -13.51 -36.32
CA GLU A 373 7.79 -13.26 -37.33
C GLU A 373 6.39 -13.27 -36.70
N GLU A 374 6.11 -14.25 -35.81
CA GLU A 374 4.85 -14.29 -35.07
C GLU A 374 4.69 -13.08 -34.18
N ILE A 375 5.74 -12.65 -33.45
CA ILE A 375 5.72 -11.50 -32.57
C ILE A 375 5.47 -10.21 -33.35
N VAL A 376 6.08 -10.05 -34.53
CA VAL A 376 5.80 -8.92 -35.43
C VAL A 376 4.34 -8.93 -35.88
N SER A 377 3.84 -10.09 -36.34
CA SER A 377 2.45 -10.26 -36.75
C SER A 377 1.46 -9.94 -35.60
N PHE A 378 1.76 -10.34 -34.37
CA PHE A 378 0.94 -10.02 -33.21
C PHE A 378 0.87 -8.51 -32.94
N LYS A 379 1.99 -7.80 -33.12
CA LYS A 379 2.01 -6.35 -33.00
C LYS A 379 1.15 -5.68 -34.10
N GLU A 380 1.31 -6.08 -35.35
CA GLU A 380 0.54 -5.54 -36.48
C GLU A 380 -0.97 -5.77 -36.31
N LYS A 381 -1.38 -6.91 -35.75
CA LYS A 381 -2.78 -7.27 -35.46
C LYS A 381 -3.32 -6.66 -34.18
N GLY A 382 -2.52 -5.92 -33.40
CA GLY A 382 -2.92 -5.34 -32.11
C GLY A 382 -3.22 -6.38 -31.03
N ILE A 383 -2.53 -7.52 -31.09
CA ILE A 383 -2.60 -8.58 -30.06
C ILE A 383 -1.65 -8.25 -28.91
N ILE A 384 -0.52 -7.61 -29.22
CA ILE A 384 0.48 -7.15 -28.23
C ILE A 384 0.87 -5.70 -28.45
#